data_37f45852c5c67d7ae45f0f38f4cddcc7
#
_entry.id   37f45852c5c67d7ae45f0f38f4cddcc7
#
_cell.length_a   1.000
_cell.length_b   1.000
_cell.length_c   1.000
_cell.angle_alpha   90.00
_cell.angle_beta   90.00
_cell.angle_gamma   90.00
#
_symmetry.space_group_name_H-M   'P 1'
#
loop_
_entity.id
_entity.type
_entity.pdbx_description
1 polymer ?
#
loop_
_entity_poly.entity_id
_entity_poly.type
_entity_poly.pdbx_seq_one_letter_code
_entity_poly.pdbx_strand_id
1 'polypeptide(L)'
;MKYSLLSLVRNSFSYHENWQEAWSSPELKKEYDIIIVGGGGHGLGTAYYLAKEFGLKNIAVLEKGWIGGGNTGRNTTIIRSNYLWDESAALYNHAVNLWEGLSSELNYNVMFSQRGLFHLAHTVHDMQEITRRGYSNHLNGIDAEILNKEQVLKKIPYINGGGRYPIMGALLQRRGGTARHDAVAWGYARAAENLGVDIIQNCEVKGINVSNGVVTGLETSRGSVNAKKVGLVPAGHSSVLANMAGFSLPINSVPLQALVSEPIKPILDCVIMSNAVHVYVSQSDKGEIVVGAGSDAYNSYSCLLYTSPSPRDRG
;
A
#
# COMPACT_ATOMS: atom_id res chain seq x y z
N MET A 1 -17.79 13.83 -5.87
CA MET A 1 -19.16 13.70 -6.44
C MET A 1 -20.14 13.97 -5.31
N LYS A 2 -21.00 14.97 -5.43
CA LYS A 2 -22.05 15.18 -4.42
C LYS A 2 -23.20 14.24 -4.73
N TYR A 3 -23.48 13.31 -3.85
CA TYR A 3 -24.69 12.49 -3.93
C TYR A 3 -25.89 13.41 -3.71
N SER A 4 -26.83 13.44 -4.66
CA SER A 4 -28.05 14.20 -4.56
C SER A 4 -29.26 13.28 -4.79
N LEU A 5 -30.41 13.64 -4.20
CA LEU A 5 -31.65 12.92 -4.40
C LEU A 5 -32.02 12.86 -5.91
N LEU A 6 -31.80 13.94 -6.64
CA LEU A 6 -32.03 13.99 -8.10
C LEU A 6 -31.12 12.99 -8.85
N SER A 7 -29.85 12.87 -8.44
CA SER A 7 -28.92 11.89 -9.03
C SER A 7 -29.39 10.45 -8.76
N LEU A 8 -29.87 10.16 -7.54
CA LEU A 8 -30.41 8.86 -7.18
C LEU A 8 -31.63 8.51 -8.05
N VAL A 9 -32.60 9.41 -8.15
CA VAL A 9 -33.80 9.21 -8.95
C VAL A 9 -33.44 9.00 -10.43
N ARG A 10 -32.59 9.85 -11.00
CA ARG A 10 -32.16 9.72 -12.40
C ARG A 10 -31.50 8.38 -12.67
N ASN A 11 -30.60 7.94 -11.79
CA ASN A 11 -29.89 6.66 -11.95
C ASN A 11 -30.79 5.46 -11.73
N SER A 12 -31.83 5.57 -10.87
CA SER A 12 -32.83 4.51 -10.69
C SER A 12 -33.63 4.28 -11.97
N PHE A 13 -34.02 5.34 -12.68
CA PHE A 13 -34.72 5.21 -13.96
C PHE A 13 -33.88 4.62 -15.09
N SER A 14 -32.55 4.73 -15.01
CA SER A 14 -31.63 4.11 -15.97
C SER A 14 -31.10 2.73 -15.49
N TYR A 15 -31.71 2.12 -14.49
CA TYR A 15 -31.25 0.87 -13.88
C TYR A 15 -29.78 0.90 -13.44
N HIS A 16 -29.27 2.08 -13.11
CA HIS A 16 -27.86 2.32 -12.80
C HIS A 16 -26.88 1.96 -13.93
N GLU A 17 -27.36 1.95 -15.16
CA GLU A 17 -26.53 1.82 -16.36
C GLU A 17 -26.00 3.17 -16.84
N ASN A 18 -25.02 3.14 -17.73
CA ASN A 18 -24.42 4.34 -18.35
C ASN A 18 -23.79 5.32 -17.34
N TRP A 19 -23.22 4.80 -16.28
CA TRP A 19 -22.42 5.62 -15.38
C TRP A 19 -21.13 6.03 -16.08
N GLN A 20 -20.70 7.27 -15.79
CA GLN A 20 -19.37 7.71 -16.20
C GLN A 20 -18.33 6.81 -15.54
N GLU A 21 -17.39 6.33 -16.31
CA GLU A 21 -16.25 5.55 -15.77
C GLU A 21 -15.53 6.36 -14.69
N ALA A 22 -15.02 5.66 -13.68
CA ALA A 22 -14.33 6.29 -12.55
C ALA A 22 -13.00 6.92 -12.99
N TRP A 23 -12.40 6.38 -14.04
CA TRP A 23 -11.28 6.92 -14.80
C TRP A 23 -11.36 6.40 -16.23
N SER A 24 -10.86 7.19 -17.18
CA SER A 24 -10.70 6.76 -18.55
C SER A 24 -9.34 6.05 -18.74
N SER A 25 -9.18 5.32 -19.82
CA SER A 25 -7.88 4.82 -20.27
C SER A 25 -7.63 5.39 -21.66
N PRO A 26 -7.17 6.65 -21.74
CA PRO A 26 -7.01 7.36 -22.99
C PRO A 26 -5.94 6.69 -23.87
N GLU A 27 -5.96 7.00 -25.16
CA GLU A 27 -4.89 6.61 -26.06
C GLU A 27 -3.56 7.28 -25.69
N LEU A 28 -2.46 6.56 -25.90
CA LEU A 28 -1.12 7.05 -25.62
C LEU A 28 -0.81 8.25 -26.53
N LYS A 29 -0.53 9.40 -25.94
CA LYS A 29 -0.07 10.59 -26.69
C LYS A 29 1.36 10.35 -27.18
N LYS A 30 1.77 11.14 -28.17
CA LYS A 30 3.15 11.09 -28.72
C LYS A 30 4.19 11.63 -27.74
N GLU A 31 3.78 12.51 -26.83
CA GLU A 31 4.70 13.20 -25.91
C GLU A 31 4.02 13.55 -24.59
N TYR A 32 4.80 13.39 -23.49
CA TYR A 32 4.45 13.87 -22.14
C TYR A 32 5.62 14.63 -21.51
N ASP A 33 5.30 15.56 -20.60
CA ASP A 33 6.34 16.18 -19.78
C ASP A 33 6.89 15.21 -18.74
N ILE A 34 6.00 14.41 -18.14
CA ILE A 34 6.36 13.41 -17.14
C ILE A 34 5.60 12.12 -17.41
N ILE A 35 6.32 11.00 -17.40
CA ILE A 35 5.71 9.67 -17.39
C ILE A 35 6.07 8.98 -16.08
N ILE A 36 5.07 8.47 -15.37
CA ILE A 36 5.22 7.62 -14.19
C ILE A 36 5.00 6.16 -14.61
N VAL A 37 5.98 5.30 -14.41
CA VAL A 37 5.88 3.88 -14.73
C VAL A 37 5.50 3.09 -13.49
N GLY A 38 4.27 2.57 -13.47
CA GLY A 38 3.66 1.82 -12.38
C GLY A 38 2.40 2.48 -11.82
N GLY A 39 1.24 1.85 -12.03
CA GLY A 39 -0.09 2.29 -11.59
C GLY A 39 -0.48 1.77 -10.19
N GLY A 40 0.49 1.58 -9.30
CA GLY A 40 0.26 1.30 -7.89
C GLY A 40 0.02 2.56 -7.05
N GLY A 41 -0.21 2.39 -5.74
CA GLY A 41 -0.48 3.50 -4.83
C GLY A 41 0.58 4.60 -4.85
N HIS A 42 1.87 4.24 -4.93
CA HIS A 42 2.95 5.23 -5.02
C HIS A 42 2.96 5.97 -6.36
N GLY A 43 2.77 5.28 -7.49
CA GLY A 43 2.77 5.93 -8.80
C GLY A 43 1.58 6.86 -8.98
N LEU A 44 0.39 6.41 -8.60
CA LEU A 44 -0.83 7.21 -8.66
C LEU A 44 -0.77 8.41 -7.69
N GLY A 45 -0.27 8.19 -6.46
CA GLY A 45 -0.05 9.26 -5.49
C GLY A 45 0.97 10.27 -5.98
N THR A 46 2.09 9.83 -6.57
CA THR A 46 3.09 10.73 -7.17
C THR A 46 2.47 11.59 -8.26
N ALA A 47 1.74 10.99 -9.20
CA ALA A 47 1.08 11.71 -10.28
C ALA A 47 0.06 12.72 -9.75
N TYR A 48 -0.75 12.31 -8.75
CA TYR A 48 -1.71 13.17 -8.09
C TYR A 48 -1.06 14.40 -7.45
N TYR A 49 -0.03 14.21 -6.62
CA TYR A 49 0.62 15.33 -5.94
C TYR A 49 1.42 16.22 -6.89
N LEU A 50 2.03 15.67 -7.94
CA LEU A 50 2.66 16.48 -8.99
C LEU A 50 1.64 17.40 -9.68
N ALA A 51 0.47 16.88 -10.00
CA ALA A 51 -0.59 17.69 -10.60
C ALA A 51 -1.20 18.71 -9.61
N LYS A 52 -1.47 18.27 -8.36
CA LYS A 52 -2.12 19.09 -7.35
C LYS A 52 -1.22 20.22 -6.83
N GLU A 53 -0.02 19.88 -6.39
CA GLU A 53 0.86 20.84 -5.68
C GLU A 53 1.70 21.69 -6.63
N PHE A 54 2.03 21.16 -7.81
CA PHE A 54 2.89 21.86 -8.78
C PHE A 54 2.15 22.29 -10.06
N GLY A 55 0.88 21.99 -10.19
CA GLY A 55 0.07 22.38 -11.35
C GLY A 55 0.48 21.72 -12.66
N LEU A 56 1.22 20.63 -12.62
CA LEU A 56 1.69 19.92 -13.81
C LEU A 56 0.52 19.16 -14.45
N LYS A 57 0.35 19.30 -15.78
CA LYS A 57 -0.84 18.77 -16.47
C LYS A 57 -0.54 17.67 -17.49
N ASN A 58 0.62 17.71 -18.13
CA ASN A 58 0.96 16.73 -19.18
C ASN A 58 1.70 15.53 -18.58
N ILE A 59 1.00 14.81 -17.69
CA ILE A 59 1.51 13.65 -16.97
C ILE A 59 0.78 12.40 -17.44
N ALA A 60 1.51 11.30 -17.65
CA ALA A 60 0.94 9.97 -17.81
C ALA A 60 1.38 9.02 -16.69
N VAL A 61 0.49 8.12 -16.30
CA VAL A 61 0.81 6.91 -15.53
C VAL A 61 0.65 5.72 -16.45
N LEU A 62 1.72 4.96 -16.68
CA LEU A 62 1.69 3.74 -17.48
C LEU A 62 1.69 2.53 -16.57
N GLU A 63 0.68 1.67 -16.71
CA GLU A 63 0.54 0.43 -15.95
C GLU A 63 0.46 -0.76 -16.89
N LYS A 64 1.31 -1.76 -16.67
CA LYS A 64 1.36 -2.94 -17.54
C LYS A 64 0.11 -3.81 -17.49
N GLY A 65 -0.57 -3.83 -16.35
CA GLY A 65 -1.84 -4.53 -16.14
C GLY A 65 -2.96 -3.56 -15.83
N TRP A 66 -3.47 -3.64 -14.61
CA TRP A 66 -4.55 -2.79 -14.12
C TRP A 66 -4.12 -2.01 -12.86
N ILE A 67 -4.79 -0.91 -12.60
CA ILE A 67 -4.55 -0.04 -11.44
C ILE A 67 -4.54 -0.85 -10.15
N GLY A 68 -3.46 -0.74 -9.38
CA GLY A 68 -3.29 -1.44 -8.12
C GLY A 68 -3.04 -2.94 -8.25
N GLY A 69 -2.95 -3.51 -9.45
CA GLY A 69 -2.82 -4.95 -9.70
C GLY A 69 -1.50 -5.58 -9.23
N GLY A 70 -0.48 -4.78 -8.91
CA GLY A 70 0.80 -5.23 -8.35
C GLY A 70 0.78 -5.37 -6.83
N ASN A 71 1.86 -4.94 -6.18
CA ASN A 71 2.02 -5.02 -4.71
C ASN A 71 0.93 -4.25 -3.95
N THR A 72 0.36 -3.21 -4.54
CA THR A 72 -0.74 -2.45 -3.92
C THR A 72 -1.94 -3.35 -3.64
N GLY A 73 -2.36 -4.18 -4.58
CA GLY A 73 -3.48 -5.11 -4.39
C GLY A 73 -3.15 -6.39 -3.64
N ARG A 74 -1.89 -6.58 -3.22
CA ARG A 74 -1.40 -7.82 -2.58
C ARG A 74 -0.72 -7.58 -1.23
N ASN A 75 -0.91 -6.40 -0.64
CA ASN A 75 -0.37 -6.09 0.68
C ASN A 75 -1.41 -6.34 1.77
N THR A 76 -0.95 -6.35 3.01
CA THR A 76 -1.78 -6.58 4.21
C THR A 76 -2.37 -5.30 4.80
N THR A 77 -2.24 -4.19 4.09
CA THR A 77 -2.92 -2.91 4.35
C THR A 77 -2.59 -2.18 5.66
N ILE A 78 -1.56 -2.59 6.37
CA ILE A 78 -1.21 -2.03 7.68
C ILE A 78 -0.55 -0.66 7.52
N ILE A 79 -1.09 0.33 8.20
CA ILE A 79 -0.58 1.70 8.28
C ILE A 79 -0.10 1.95 9.71
N ARG A 80 1.15 2.42 9.85
CA ARG A 80 1.76 2.70 11.14
C ARG A 80 2.91 3.70 11.03
N SER A 81 3.32 4.34 12.14
CA SER A 81 4.51 5.20 12.21
C SER A 81 5.47 4.84 13.35
N ASN A 82 5.20 3.81 14.13
CA ASN A 82 5.99 3.41 15.29
C ASN A 82 7.34 2.75 14.91
N TYR A 83 8.14 3.43 14.10
CA TYR A 83 9.49 3.01 13.74
C TYR A 83 10.52 3.45 14.80
N LEU A 84 11.66 2.76 14.86
CA LEU A 84 12.69 3.01 15.87
C LEU A 84 13.57 4.21 15.50
N TRP A 85 13.95 4.32 14.22
CA TRP A 85 14.91 5.32 13.75
C TRP A 85 14.21 6.63 13.43
N ASP A 86 14.83 7.74 13.82
CA ASP A 86 14.24 9.08 13.75
C ASP A 86 13.80 9.47 12.33
N GLU A 87 14.63 9.18 11.32
CA GLU A 87 14.31 9.48 9.93
C GLU A 87 13.10 8.68 9.45
N SER A 88 13.05 7.39 9.80
CA SER A 88 11.89 6.55 9.48
C SER A 88 10.65 7.00 10.25
N ALA A 89 10.81 7.31 11.54
CA ALA A 89 9.72 7.79 12.39
C ALA A 89 9.12 9.09 11.84
N ALA A 90 9.96 10.06 11.45
CA ALA A 90 9.53 11.33 10.86
C ALA A 90 8.76 11.12 9.54
N LEU A 91 9.32 10.32 8.62
CA LEU A 91 8.69 10.01 7.33
C LEU A 91 7.31 9.35 7.51
N TYR A 92 7.26 8.29 8.33
CA TYR A 92 6.02 7.54 8.51
C TYR A 92 4.99 8.26 9.38
N ASN A 93 5.40 9.12 10.31
CA ASN A 93 4.47 9.98 11.04
C ASN A 93 3.85 11.04 10.12
N HIS A 94 4.64 11.63 9.23
CA HIS A 94 4.11 12.50 8.17
C HIS A 94 3.11 11.73 7.29
N ALA A 95 3.43 10.50 6.90
CA ALA A 95 2.52 9.65 6.14
C ALA A 95 1.20 9.37 6.89
N VAL A 96 1.23 9.05 8.19
CA VAL A 96 0.01 8.85 9.00
C VAL A 96 -0.86 10.11 9.01
N ASN A 97 -0.25 11.29 9.14
CA ASN A 97 -0.99 12.56 9.07
C ASN A 97 -1.70 12.74 7.71
N LEU A 98 -1.05 12.35 6.61
CA LEU A 98 -1.69 12.34 5.28
C LEU A 98 -2.83 11.32 5.21
N TRP A 99 -2.64 10.11 5.74
CA TRP A 99 -3.67 9.08 5.79
C TRP A 99 -4.94 9.53 6.49
N GLU A 100 -4.81 10.24 7.62
CA GLU A 100 -5.95 10.76 8.40
C GLU A 100 -6.82 11.73 7.60
N GLY A 101 -6.22 12.53 6.71
CA GLY A 101 -6.91 13.47 5.85
C GLY A 101 -7.34 12.91 4.48
N LEU A 102 -6.79 11.76 4.07
CA LEU A 102 -6.80 11.31 2.68
C LEU A 102 -8.21 11.10 2.10
N SER A 103 -9.13 10.52 2.87
CA SER A 103 -10.51 10.31 2.39
C SER A 103 -11.22 11.62 2.06
N SER A 104 -10.99 12.66 2.86
CA SER A 104 -11.54 14.00 2.63
C SER A 104 -10.86 14.67 1.44
N GLU A 105 -9.53 14.56 1.34
CA GLU A 105 -8.74 15.15 0.28
C GLU A 105 -9.10 14.58 -1.09
N LEU A 106 -9.21 13.27 -1.21
CA LEU A 106 -9.57 12.59 -2.46
C LEU A 106 -11.07 12.63 -2.76
N ASN A 107 -11.90 13.10 -1.82
CA ASN A 107 -13.35 12.93 -1.85
C ASN A 107 -13.73 11.47 -2.20
N TYR A 108 -13.04 10.54 -1.54
CA TYR A 108 -13.17 9.10 -1.75
C TYR A 108 -12.78 8.34 -0.49
N ASN A 109 -13.66 7.52 0.05
CA ASN A 109 -13.39 6.78 1.28
C ASN A 109 -12.35 5.68 1.06
N VAL A 110 -11.14 5.88 1.55
CA VAL A 110 -10.05 4.90 1.50
C VAL A 110 -10.15 3.86 2.64
N MET A 111 -11.20 3.95 3.46
CA MET A 111 -11.47 3.04 4.57
C MET A 111 -10.30 2.92 5.54
N PHE A 112 -9.61 4.04 5.82
CA PHE A 112 -8.57 4.06 6.84
C PHE A 112 -9.23 3.96 8.21
N SER A 113 -8.93 2.86 8.91
CA SER A 113 -9.46 2.53 10.22
C SER A 113 -8.32 2.45 11.23
N GLN A 114 -8.26 3.43 12.14
CA GLN A 114 -7.28 3.48 13.23
C GLN A 114 -7.74 2.58 14.36
N ARG A 115 -7.41 1.30 14.24
CA ARG A 115 -7.82 0.24 15.18
C ARG A 115 -6.79 -0.02 16.27
N GLY A 116 -5.64 0.63 16.19
CA GLY A 116 -4.49 0.32 17.02
C GLY A 116 -3.66 -0.83 16.46
N LEU A 117 -2.35 -0.71 16.66
CA LEU A 117 -1.37 -1.71 16.29
C LEU A 117 -0.61 -2.15 17.52
N PHE A 118 -0.64 -3.44 17.83
CA PHE A 118 0.05 -4.08 18.94
C PHE A 118 1.31 -4.78 18.43
N HIS A 119 2.45 -4.37 18.94
CA HIS A 119 3.70 -5.07 18.70
C HIS A 119 4.02 -5.91 19.93
N LEU A 120 3.78 -7.22 19.84
CA LEU A 120 3.90 -8.14 20.95
C LEU A 120 5.35 -8.41 21.33
N ALA A 121 5.59 -8.56 22.63
CA ALA A 121 6.84 -9.03 23.22
C ALA A 121 6.63 -10.40 23.87
N HIS A 122 7.54 -11.34 23.61
CA HIS A 122 7.49 -12.72 24.10
C HIS A 122 8.63 -13.06 25.06
N THR A 123 9.66 -12.23 25.07
CA THR A 123 10.86 -12.40 25.92
C THR A 123 11.18 -11.09 26.64
N VAL A 124 12.07 -11.17 27.65
CA VAL A 124 12.61 -9.97 28.31
C VAL A 124 13.33 -9.08 27.29
N HIS A 125 14.06 -9.67 26.35
CA HIS A 125 14.72 -8.91 25.27
C HIS A 125 13.72 -8.17 24.40
N ASP A 126 12.62 -8.80 24.00
CA ASP A 126 11.56 -8.14 23.22
C ASP A 126 10.94 -6.98 24.01
N MET A 127 10.74 -7.16 25.34
CA MET A 127 10.24 -6.08 26.20
C MET A 127 11.20 -4.88 26.22
N GLN A 128 12.50 -5.13 26.30
CA GLN A 128 13.50 -4.06 26.22
C GLN A 128 13.47 -3.35 24.88
N GLU A 129 13.36 -4.09 23.78
CA GLU A 129 13.29 -3.55 22.42
C GLU A 129 12.03 -2.68 22.20
N ILE A 130 10.85 -3.18 22.60
CA ILE A 130 9.61 -2.38 22.45
C ILE A 130 9.61 -1.18 23.39
N THR A 131 10.24 -1.28 24.57
CA THR A 131 10.37 -0.16 25.50
C THR A 131 11.27 0.93 24.92
N ARG A 132 12.45 0.56 24.39
CA ARG A 132 13.35 1.47 23.67
C ARG A 132 12.63 2.16 22.52
N ARG A 133 11.90 1.38 21.71
CA ARG A 133 11.10 1.90 20.59
C ARG A 133 10.02 2.87 21.07
N GLY A 134 9.30 2.53 22.15
CA GLY A 134 8.27 3.39 22.74
C GLY A 134 8.82 4.75 23.17
N TYR A 135 9.97 4.78 23.83
CA TYR A 135 10.61 6.03 24.21
C TYR A 135 11.11 6.83 23.02
N SER A 136 11.73 6.17 22.03
CA SER A 136 12.10 6.84 20.78
C SER A 136 10.89 7.44 20.08
N ASN A 137 9.77 6.71 20.03
CA ASN A 137 8.53 7.22 19.44
C ASN A 137 8.01 8.46 20.20
N HIS A 138 8.02 8.46 21.53
CA HIS A 138 7.61 9.63 22.31
C HIS A 138 8.49 10.85 22.02
N LEU A 139 9.81 10.66 21.91
CA LEU A 139 10.73 11.76 21.56
C LEU A 139 10.44 12.34 20.16
N ASN A 140 9.93 11.50 19.24
CA ASN A 140 9.51 11.90 17.90
C ASN A 140 8.04 12.34 17.79
N GLY A 141 7.33 12.50 18.91
CA GLY A 141 5.92 12.92 18.95
C GLY A 141 4.95 11.87 18.42
N ILE A 142 5.35 10.59 18.38
CA ILE A 142 4.51 9.47 17.94
C ILE A 142 3.85 8.83 19.15
N ASP A 143 2.56 8.54 19.04
CA ASP A 143 1.79 7.84 20.04
C ASP A 143 2.30 6.41 20.27
N ALA A 144 2.62 6.09 21.50
CA ALA A 144 3.14 4.80 21.88
C ALA A 144 2.80 4.50 23.35
N GLU A 145 2.22 3.33 23.62
CA GLU A 145 1.89 2.88 24.97
C GLU A 145 2.56 1.51 25.21
N ILE A 146 3.32 1.42 26.29
CA ILE A 146 3.90 0.15 26.74
C ILE A 146 2.87 -0.54 27.64
N LEU A 147 2.44 -1.71 27.25
CA LEU A 147 1.42 -2.50 27.93
C LEU A 147 2.03 -3.75 28.55
N ASN A 148 1.59 -4.08 29.76
CA ASN A 148 1.88 -5.37 30.37
C ASN A 148 0.96 -6.49 29.84
N LYS A 149 1.24 -7.74 30.22
CA LYS A 149 0.48 -8.91 29.78
C LYS A 149 -1.02 -8.79 30.03
N GLU A 150 -1.43 -8.40 31.24
CA GLU A 150 -2.84 -8.30 31.64
C GLU A 150 -3.57 -7.26 30.78
N GLN A 151 -2.93 -6.15 30.52
CA GLN A 151 -3.48 -5.09 29.66
C GLN A 151 -3.63 -5.55 28.21
N VAL A 152 -2.67 -6.33 27.69
CA VAL A 152 -2.77 -6.92 26.34
C VAL A 152 -3.93 -7.89 26.26
N LEU A 153 -4.01 -8.86 27.19
CA LEU A 153 -5.08 -9.87 27.19
C LEU A 153 -6.48 -9.25 27.39
N LYS A 154 -6.57 -8.18 28.16
CA LYS A 154 -7.85 -7.43 28.30
C LYS A 154 -8.27 -6.76 27.00
N LYS A 155 -7.32 -6.24 26.22
CA LYS A 155 -7.59 -5.56 24.94
C LYS A 155 -7.80 -6.55 23.78
N ILE A 156 -7.18 -7.71 23.83
CA ILE A 156 -7.26 -8.75 22.79
C ILE A 156 -7.69 -10.07 23.43
N PRO A 157 -8.97 -10.24 23.77
CA PRO A 157 -9.43 -11.37 24.57
C PRO A 157 -9.32 -12.72 23.86
N TYR A 158 -9.18 -12.75 22.56
CA TYR A 158 -9.06 -13.98 21.75
C TYR A 158 -7.62 -14.49 21.58
N ILE A 159 -6.61 -13.74 22.09
CA ILE A 159 -5.23 -14.15 21.99
C ILE A 159 -4.85 -15.09 23.14
N ASN A 160 -4.15 -16.16 22.82
CA ASN A 160 -3.58 -17.04 23.83
C ASN A 160 -2.30 -16.43 24.42
N GLY A 161 -2.34 -15.97 25.65
CA GLY A 161 -1.18 -15.37 26.33
C GLY A 161 -0.18 -16.38 26.93
N GLY A 162 -0.41 -17.67 26.74
CA GLY A 162 0.47 -18.76 27.18
C GLY A 162 1.09 -19.52 25.98
N GLY A 163 1.48 -20.76 26.21
CA GLY A 163 2.00 -21.63 25.14
C GLY A 163 3.48 -21.39 24.83
N ARG A 164 3.91 -21.80 23.62
CA ARG A 164 5.33 -21.77 23.20
C ARG A 164 5.90 -20.35 23.13
N TYR A 165 5.07 -19.37 22.81
CA TYR A 165 5.44 -17.96 22.72
C TYR A 165 4.56 -17.15 23.68
N PRO A 166 4.87 -17.16 25.00
CA PRO A 166 4.06 -16.47 25.99
C PRO A 166 4.11 -14.94 25.73
N ILE A 167 3.01 -14.28 25.97
CA ILE A 167 2.97 -12.82 25.87
C ILE A 167 3.45 -12.23 27.19
N MET A 168 4.44 -11.35 27.14
CA MET A 168 4.95 -10.58 28.28
C MET A 168 4.37 -9.15 28.28
N GLY A 169 4.13 -8.59 27.11
CA GLY A 169 3.57 -7.25 26.95
C GLY A 169 3.48 -6.88 25.48
N ALA A 170 3.21 -5.61 25.22
CA ALA A 170 3.16 -5.06 23.87
C ALA A 170 3.47 -3.55 23.85
N LEU A 171 3.87 -3.06 22.70
CA LEU A 171 3.83 -1.65 22.35
C LEU A 171 2.57 -1.40 21.51
N LEU A 172 1.68 -0.54 21.96
CA LEU A 172 0.48 -0.14 21.26
C LEU A 172 0.68 1.22 20.60
N GLN A 173 0.44 1.30 19.31
CA GLN A 173 0.23 2.56 18.60
C GLN A 173 -1.26 2.71 18.26
N ARG A 174 -1.96 3.67 18.86
CA ARG A 174 -3.41 3.85 18.64
C ARG A 174 -3.74 4.38 17.26
N ARG A 175 -2.91 5.29 16.74
CA ARG A 175 -3.07 5.86 15.40
C ARG A 175 -2.76 4.89 14.27
N GLY A 176 -2.14 3.75 14.57
CA GLY A 176 -1.96 2.65 13.62
C GLY A 176 -3.29 1.97 13.27
N GLY A 177 -3.34 1.36 12.10
CA GLY A 177 -4.55 0.68 11.65
C GLY A 177 -4.42 0.05 10.28
N THR A 178 -5.53 -0.07 9.58
CA THR A 178 -5.60 -0.63 8.23
C THR A 178 -6.32 0.31 7.28
N ALA A 179 -5.94 0.28 6.00
CA ALA A 179 -6.66 0.97 4.93
C ALA A 179 -7.03 -0.04 3.84
N ARG A 180 -7.99 0.29 2.98
CA ARG A 180 -8.34 -0.58 1.88
C ARG A 180 -7.51 -0.25 0.65
N HIS A 181 -6.62 -1.14 0.28
CA HIS A 181 -5.60 -0.92 -0.75
C HIS A 181 -6.17 -0.61 -2.15
N ASP A 182 -7.25 -1.28 -2.55
CA ASP A 182 -7.95 -1.01 -3.81
C ASP A 182 -8.62 0.38 -3.79
N ALA A 183 -9.30 0.72 -2.70
CA ALA A 183 -9.91 2.04 -2.53
C ALA A 183 -8.88 3.18 -2.56
N VAL A 184 -7.69 2.95 -2.01
CA VAL A 184 -6.57 3.92 -2.08
C VAL A 184 -6.12 4.14 -3.52
N ALA A 185 -5.89 3.04 -4.27
CA ALA A 185 -5.48 3.14 -5.66
C ALA A 185 -6.55 3.83 -6.51
N TRP A 186 -7.81 3.46 -6.35
CA TRP A 186 -8.92 4.07 -7.07
C TRP A 186 -9.16 5.53 -6.69
N GLY A 187 -9.02 5.87 -5.41
CA GLY A 187 -9.14 7.23 -4.94
C GLY A 187 -8.11 8.16 -5.58
N TYR A 188 -6.83 7.74 -5.57
CA TYR A 188 -5.76 8.49 -6.23
C TYR A 188 -5.93 8.55 -7.74
N ALA A 189 -6.28 7.44 -8.40
CA ALA A 189 -6.48 7.42 -9.84
C ALA A 189 -7.53 8.40 -10.29
N ARG A 190 -8.70 8.36 -9.64
CA ARG A 190 -9.81 9.27 -9.92
C ARG A 190 -9.46 10.73 -9.66
N ALA A 191 -8.75 11.01 -8.56
CA ALA A 191 -8.35 12.37 -8.23
C ALA A 191 -7.28 12.90 -9.19
N ALA A 192 -6.32 12.07 -9.60
CA ALA A 192 -5.28 12.42 -10.57
C ALA A 192 -5.89 12.71 -11.96
N GLU A 193 -6.81 11.87 -12.44
CA GLU A 193 -7.49 12.07 -13.70
C GLU A 193 -8.28 13.39 -13.71
N ASN A 194 -8.98 13.72 -12.62
CA ASN A 194 -9.70 14.99 -12.49
C ASN A 194 -8.78 16.22 -12.58
N LEU A 195 -7.48 16.04 -12.35
CA LEU A 195 -6.45 17.07 -12.53
C LEU A 195 -5.77 17.01 -13.90
N GLY A 196 -6.23 16.13 -14.80
CA GLY A 196 -5.74 16.00 -16.17
C GLY A 196 -4.57 15.04 -16.36
N VAL A 197 -4.34 14.12 -15.43
CA VAL A 197 -3.36 13.03 -15.58
C VAL A 197 -3.97 11.92 -16.44
N ASP A 198 -3.25 11.48 -17.47
CA ASP A 198 -3.63 10.32 -18.28
C ASP A 198 -3.21 9.03 -17.58
N ILE A 199 -4.14 8.13 -17.31
CA ILE A 199 -3.87 6.83 -16.70
C ILE A 199 -4.10 5.73 -17.74
N ILE A 200 -3.01 5.09 -18.17
CA ILE A 200 -3.02 4.14 -19.27
C ILE A 200 -2.70 2.76 -18.76
N GLN A 201 -3.73 1.93 -18.67
CA GLN A 201 -3.64 0.52 -18.27
C GLN A 201 -3.29 -0.38 -19.47
N ASN A 202 -2.83 -1.60 -19.22
CA ASN A 202 -2.40 -2.55 -20.24
C ASN A 202 -1.36 -1.93 -21.18
N CYS A 203 -0.45 -1.13 -20.63
CA CYS A 203 0.63 -0.45 -21.33
C CYS A 203 1.97 -0.79 -20.68
N GLU A 204 2.60 -1.84 -21.14
CA GLU A 204 3.88 -2.31 -20.61
C GLU A 204 5.04 -1.51 -21.20
N VAL A 205 5.92 -0.99 -20.36
CA VAL A 205 7.19 -0.38 -20.76
C VAL A 205 8.18 -1.50 -21.07
N LYS A 206 8.69 -1.52 -22.30
CA LYS A 206 9.62 -2.52 -22.83
C LYS A 206 11.04 -2.00 -23.01
N GLY A 207 11.22 -0.68 -23.03
CA GLY A 207 12.50 -0.01 -23.17
C GLY A 207 12.46 1.44 -22.69
N ILE A 208 13.61 1.95 -22.30
CA ILE A 208 13.80 3.34 -21.90
C ILE A 208 14.86 3.95 -22.80
N ASN A 209 14.48 4.98 -23.56
CA ASN A 209 15.36 5.65 -24.51
C ASN A 209 16.18 6.72 -23.78
N VAL A 210 17.50 6.56 -23.80
CA VAL A 210 18.46 7.50 -23.21
C VAL A 210 19.43 7.97 -24.28
N SER A 211 19.61 9.27 -24.42
CA SER A 211 20.57 9.90 -25.33
C SER A 211 21.42 10.90 -24.56
N ASN A 212 22.75 10.77 -24.66
CA ASN A 212 23.70 11.63 -23.94
C ASN A 212 23.43 11.74 -22.43
N GLY A 213 23.02 10.62 -21.78
CA GLY A 213 22.73 10.59 -20.36
C GLY A 213 21.37 11.19 -19.95
N VAL A 214 20.55 11.59 -20.92
CA VAL A 214 19.22 12.17 -20.69
C VAL A 214 18.15 11.23 -21.25
N VAL A 215 17.10 10.98 -20.47
CA VAL A 215 15.93 10.23 -20.95
C VAL A 215 15.21 11.04 -22.04
N THR A 216 14.84 10.37 -23.13
CA THR A 216 14.12 11.00 -24.26
C THR A 216 12.73 10.40 -24.46
N GLY A 217 12.47 9.20 -23.99
CA GLY A 217 11.18 8.54 -24.14
C GLY A 217 11.21 7.08 -23.72
N LEU A 218 10.13 6.40 -24.04
CA LEU A 218 9.88 5.00 -23.69
C LEU A 218 9.36 4.23 -24.91
N GLU A 219 9.74 2.96 -24.99
CA GLU A 219 9.12 1.97 -25.85
C GLU A 219 8.09 1.18 -25.04
N THR A 220 6.87 1.12 -25.53
CA THR A 220 5.77 0.45 -24.84
C THR A 220 5.07 -0.58 -25.69
N SER A 221 4.21 -1.40 -25.07
CA SER A 221 3.32 -2.32 -25.81
C SER A 221 2.28 -1.61 -26.70
N ARG A 222 2.11 -0.29 -26.51
CA ARG A 222 1.19 0.57 -27.29
C ARG A 222 1.91 1.56 -28.22
N GLY A 223 3.21 1.37 -28.43
CA GLY A 223 4.04 2.23 -29.28
C GLY A 223 5.03 3.08 -28.47
N SER A 224 5.81 3.87 -29.21
CA SER A 224 6.83 4.75 -28.63
C SER A 224 6.22 6.06 -28.16
N VAL A 225 6.74 6.60 -27.07
CA VAL A 225 6.31 7.88 -26.50
C VAL A 225 7.51 8.70 -26.03
N ASN A 226 7.53 9.99 -26.35
CA ASN A 226 8.55 10.91 -25.85
C ASN A 226 8.24 11.36 -24.44
N ALA A 227 9.26 11.56 -23.63
CA ALA A 227 9.12 12.05 -22.26
C ALA A 227 10.32 12.91 -21.86
N LYS A 228 10.06 14.06 -21.22
CA LYS A 228 11.12 14.91 -20.65
C LYS A 228 11.65 14.37 -19.34
N LYS A 229 10.79 13.70 -18.56
CA LYS A 229 11.13 13.06 -17.28
C LYS A 229 10.38 11.74 -17.14
N VAL A 230 11.05 10.75 -16.54
CA VAL A 230 10.46 9.43 -16.26
C VAL A 230 10.65 9.09 -14.79
N GLY A 231 9.56 8.80 -14.09
CA GLY A 231 9.56 8.29 -12.72
C GLY A 231 9.35 6.79 -12.71
N LEU A 232 10.29 6.03 -12.15
CA LEU A 232 10.18 4.57 -12.06
C LEU A 232 9.59 4.18 -10.71
N VAL A 233 8.38 3.61 -10.69
CA VAL A 233 7.66 3.20 -9.48
C VAL A 233 7.12 1.77 -9.62
N PRO A 234 7.90 0.84 -10.20
CA PRO A 234 7.42 -0.50 -10.55
C PRO A 234 7.58 -1.53 -9.43
N ALA A 235 7.77 -1.09 -8.18
CA ALA A 235 7.92 -1.94 -7.00
C ALA A 235 8.99 -3.03 -7.18
N GLY A 236 8.63 -4.32 -7.13
CA GLY A 236 9.56 -5.43 -7.29
C GLY A 236 10.29 -5.50 -8.64
N HIS A 237 9.87 -4.74 -9.65
CA HIS A 237 10.52 -4.67 -10.97
C HIS A 237 11.49 -3.49 -11.11
N SER A 238 11.81 -2.78 -10.02
CA SER A 238 12.64 -1.57 -10.08
C SER A 238 14.03 -1.82 -10.70
N SER A 239 14.70 -2.92 -10.33
CA SER A 239 16.00 -3.27 -10.91
C SER A 239 15.91 -3.57 -12.41
N VAL A 240 14.81 -4.19 -12.88
CA VAL A 240 14.60 -4.49 -14.30
C VAL A 240 14.50 -3.21 -15.11
N LEU A 241 13.68 -2.26 -14.68
CA LEU A 241 13.51 -0.99 -15.39
C LEU A 241 14.75 -0.07 -15.26
N ALA A 242 15.44 -0.11 -14.13
CA ALA A 242 16.71 0.61 -13.97
C ALA A 242 17.75 0.13 -14.99
N ASN A 243 17.86 -1.19 -15.19
CA ASN A 243 18.76 -1.77 -16.19
C ASN A 243 18.39 -1.36 -17.63
N MET A 244 17.10 -1.20 -17.94
CA MET A 244 16.67 -0.66 -19.25
C MET A 244 17.13 0.79 -19.46
N ALA A 245 17.29 1.55 -18.37
CA ALA A 245 17.81 2.93 -18.40
C ALA A 245 19.35 2.99 -18.31
N GLY A 246 20.03 1.85 -18.28
CA GLY A 246 21.49 1.75 -18.27
C GLY A 246 22.16 1.94 -16.91
N PHE A 247 21.42 1.80 -15.81
CA PHE A 247 22.00 1.84 -14.46
C PHE A 247 21.47 0.71 -13.57
N SER A 248 22.23 0.36 -12.54
CA SER A 248 21.87 -0.69 -11.57
C SER A 248 21.47 -0.06 -10.23
N LEU A 249 20.46 -0.66 -9.59
CA LEU A 249 20.04 -0.34 -8.23
C LEU A 249 20.59 -1.40 -7.27
N PRO A 250 21.13 -1.02 -6.09
CA PRO A 250 21.62 -1.97 -5.09
C PRO A 250 20.45 -2.54 -4.26
N ILE A 251 19.43 -3.07 -4.92
CA ILE A 251 18.24 -3.66 -4.33
C ILE A 251 17.95 -5.04 -4.91
N ASN A 252 17.50 -5.94 -4.05
CA ASN A 252 16.96 -7.23 -4.43
C ASN A 252 15.47 -7.30 -4.07
N SER A 253 14.68 -7.88 -4.96
CA SER A 253 13.27 -8.16 -4.68
C SER A 253 13.14 -9.51 -4.01
N VAL A 254 12.48 -9.53 -2.86
CA VAL A 254 12.22 -10.72 -2.07
C VAL A 254 10.71 -10.91 -1.97
N PRO A 255 10.16 -12.09 -2.29
CA PRO A 255 8.75 -12.35 -2.13
C PRO A 255 8.37 -12.48 -0.65
N LEU A 256 7.24 -11.88 -0.28
CA LEU A 256 6.63 -12.00 1.03
C LEU A 256 5.35 -12.80 0.92
N GLN A 257 5.06 -13.62 1.94
CA GLN A 257 3.84 -14.41 1.98
C GLN A 257 2.73 -13.69 2.72
N ALA A 258 1.52 -13.79 2.21
CA ALA A 258 0.30 -13.37 2.89
C ALA A 258 -0.81 -14.41 2.65
N LEU A 259 -1.61 -14.62 3.68
CA LEU A 259 -2.74 -15.54 3.66
C LEU A 259 -4.02 -14.78 4.03
N VAL A 260 -5.12 -15.21 3.46
CA VAL A 260 -6.45 -14.66 3.75
C VAL A 260 -7.39 -15.83 4.02
N SER A 261 -8.13 -15.77 5.13
CA SER A 261 -9.11 -16.80 5.48
C SER A 261 -10.43 -16.60 4.76
N GLU A 262 -11.32 -17.56 4.84
CA GLU A 262 -12.75 -17.33 4.63
C GLU A 262 -13.25 -16.27 5.62
N PRO A 263 -14.29 -15.48 5.25
CA PRO A 263 -14.89 -14.49 6.13
C PRO A 263 -15.47 -15.13 7.40
N ILE A 264 -15.19 -14.53 8.54
CA ILE A 264 -15.75 -14.91 9.85
C ILE A 264 -16.37 -13.69 10.51
N LYS A 265 -17.10 -13.90 11.58
CA LYS A 265 -17.62 -12.79 12.40
C LYS A 265 -16.47 -11.90 12.89
N PRO A 266 -16.69 -10.58 13.05
CA PRO A 266 -15.68 -9.70 13.63
C PRO A 266 -15.25 -10.17 15.02
N ILE A 267 -13.97 -10.51 15.16
CA ILE A 267 -13.34 -10.93 16.42
C ILE A 267 -12.05 -10.17 16.72
N LEU A 268 -11.45 -9.55 15.70
CA LEU A 268 -10.17 -8.84 15.83
C LEU A 268 -10.34 -7.41 15.32
N ASP A 269 -10.43 -6.48 16.24
CA ASP A 269 -10.62 -5.05 15.98
C ASP A 269 -9.30 -4.24 16.00
N CYS A 270 -8.17 -4.92 16.01
CA CYS A 270 -6.84 -4.33 16.02
C CYS A 270 -5.88 -5.06 15.07
N VAL A 271 -4.69 -4.50 14.90
CA VAL A 271 -3.58 -5.15 14.20
C VAL A 271 -2.62 -5.73 15.24
N ILE A 272 -2.22 -6.98 15.07
CA ILE A 272 -1.26 -7.67 15.93
C ILE A 272 0.01 -7.95 15.13
N MET A 273 1.16 -7.61 15.68
CA MET A 273 2.47 -7.93 15.12
C MET A 273 3.32 -8.66 16.15
N SER A 274 4.10 -9.63 15.70
CA SER A 274 5.11 -10.30 16.51
C SER A 274 6.38 -10.49 15.71
N ASN A 275 7.48 -9.91 16.17
CA ASN A 275 8.78 -10.09 15.53
C ASN A 275 9.36 -11.49 15.82
N ALA A 276 9.08 -12.07 16.99
CA ALA A 276 9.60 -13.38 17.38
C ALA A 276 9.14 -14.51 16.45
N VAL A 277 7.95 -14.39 15.88
CA VAL A 277 7.39 -15.35 14.92
C VAL A 277 7.25 -14.77 13.52
N HIS A 278 7.73 -13.54 13.29
CA HIS A 278 7.68 -12.83 12.01
C HIS A 278 6.28 -12.83 11.37
N VAL A 279 5.26 -12.55 12.17
CA VAL A 279 3.87 -12.55 11.73
C VAL A 279 3.17 -11.25 12.09
N TYR A 280 2.24 -10.85 11.26
CA TYR A 280 1.24 -9.83 11.58
C TYR A 280 -0.14 -10.31 11.14
N VAL A 281 -1.14 -9.98 11.95
CA VAL A 281 -2.51 -10.44 11.80
C VAL A 281 -3.45 -9.25 11.93
N SER A 282 -4.43 -9.17 11.06
CA SER A 282 -5.55 -8.24 11.15
C SER A 282 -6.82 -8.89 10.65
N GLN A 283 -7.97 -8.26 10.85
CA GLN A 283 -9.21 -8.68 10.23
C GLN A 283 -9.67 -7.62 9.24
N SER A 284 -10.02 -8.03 8.02
CA SER A 284 -10.49 -7.13 6.98
C SER A 284 -11.90 -6.61 7.27
N ASP A 285 -12.33 -5.59 6.53
CA ASP A 285 -13.70 -5.07 6.57
C ASP A 285 -14.75 -6.07 6.05
N LYS A 286 -14.32 -7.09 5.31
CA LYS A 286 -15.18 -8.19 4.84
C LYS A 286 -15.23 -9.36 5.80
N GLY A 287 -14.44 -9.34 6.87
CA GLY A 287 -14.41 -10.40 7.89
C GLY A 287 -13.29 -11.43 7.72
N GLU A 288 -12.49 -11.38 6.66
CA GLU A 288 -11.36 -12.30 6.50
C GLU A 288 -10.25 -11.99 7.50
N ILE A 289 -9.63 -13.01 8.08
CA ILE A 289 -8.36 -12.86 8.79
C ILE A 289 -7.24 -12.77 7.76
N VAL A 290 -6.50 -11.69 7.81
CA VAL A 290 -5.32 -11.44 6.97
C VAL A 290 -4.08 -11.71 7.79
N VAL A 291 -3.26 -12.65 7.34
CA VAL A 291 -1.98 -13.01 7.98
C VAL A 291 -0.86 -12.73 7.01
N GLY A 292 0.08 -11.89 7.41
CA GLY A 292 1.32 -11.70 6.67
C GLY A 292 2.47 -12.30 7.47
N ALA A 293 3.37 -12.98 6.79
CA ALA A 293 4.48 -13.65 7.42
C ALA A 293 5.70 -13.64 6.50
N GLY A 294 6.85 -13.85 7.03
CA GLY A 294 8.14 -14.15 6.48
C GLY A 294 8.42 -13.93 4.99
N SER A 295 9.65 -14.01 4.62
CA SER A 295 10.07 -14.04 3.21
C SER A 295 10.13 -15.47 2.72
N ASP A 296 9.74 -15.68 1.46
CA ASP A 296 9.97 -16.92 0.75
C ASP A 296 11.47 -17.05 0.41
N ALA A 297 12.02 -18.25 0.50
CA ALA A 297 13.40 -18.51 0.08
C ALA A 297 13.56 -18.45 -1.45
N TYR A 298 12.48 -18.53 -2.20
CA TYR A 298 12.48 -18.44 -3.66
C TYR A 298 12.45 -16.99 -4.12
N ASN A 299 13.56 -16.50 -4.66
CA ASN A 299 13.64 -15.18 -5.26
C ASN A 299 13.01 -15.17 -6.66
N SER A 300 11.92 -14.44 -6.81
CA SER A 300 11.24 -14.25 -8.09
C SER A 300 10.76 -12.81 -8.23
N TYR A 301 10.79 -12.29 -9.44
CA TYR A 301 10.13 -11.02 -9.79
C TYR A 301 8.61 -11.17 -9.96
N SER A 302 8.07 -12.37 -9.80
CA SER A 302 6.64 -12.62 -9.90
C SER A 302 5.91 -12.10 -8.67
N CYS A 303 4.94 -11.23 -8.89
CA CYS A 303 3.96 -10.86 -7.87
C CYS A 303 2.93 -11.97 -7.61
N LEU A 304 2.98 -13.07 -8.36
CA LEU A 304 2.12 -14.23 -8.26
C LEU A 304 2.86 -15.35 -7.56
N LEU A 305 3.16 -15.16 -6.27
CA LEU A 305 3.53 -16.29 -5.47
C LEU A 305 2.27 -16.99 -5.02
N TYR A 306 2.19 -18.22 -5.45
CA TYR A 306 1.14 -19.15 -5.10
C TYR A 306 1.05 -19.26 -3.58
N THR A 307 -0.15 -19.38 -3.10
CA THR A 307 -0.42 -19.90 -1.77
C THR A 307 0.41 -21.14 -1.57
N SER A 308 1.21 -21.20 -0.52
CA SER A 308 1.76 -22.47 -0.07
C SER A 308 0.58 -23.42 0.08
N PRO A 309 0.64 -24.64 -0.49
CA PRO A 309 -0.46 -25.59 -0.34
C PRO A 309 -0.78 -25.74 1.13
N SER A 310 -2.05 -25.61 1.49
CA SER A 310 -2.55 -25.86 2.83
C SER A 310 -2.07 -27.27 3.27
N PRO A 311 -1.80 -27.51 4.55
CA PRO A 311 -1.58 -28.88 5.03
C PRO A 311 -2.66 -29.87 4.60
N ARG A 312 -3.88 -29.39 4.30
CA ARG A 312 -4.98 -30.19 3.72
C ARG A 312 -4.76 -30.59 2.26
N ASP A 313 -3.94 -29.84 1.52
CA ASP A 313 -3.66 -30.11 0.11
C ASP A 313 -2.50 -31.08 -0.07
N ARG A 314 -1.91 -31.56 1.04
CA ARG A 314 -0.84 -32.56 1.09
C ARG A 314 -1.34 -33.95 1.51
N GLY A 315 -2.63 -34.21 1.36
CA GLY A 315 -3.26 -35.51 1.61
C GLY A 315 -2.78 -36.64 0.73
#